data_2549fa2d60b512a50c4dadebc3625e5c
#
_entry.id   2549fa2d60b512a50c4dadebc3625e5c
#
_cell.length_a   1.000
_cell.length_b   1.000
_cell.length_c   1.000
_cell.angle_alpha   90.00
_cell.angle_beta   90.00
_cell.angle_gamma   90.00
#
_symmetry.space_group_name_H-M   'P 1'
#
loop_
_entity.id
_entity.type
_entity.pdbx_description
1 polymer ?
#
loop_
_entity_poly.entity_id
_entity_poly.type
_entity_poly.pdbx_seq_one_letter_code
_entity_poly.pdbx_strand_id
1 'polypeptide(L)'
;MIHIYGKYYAKAYEHGYILMKDNGRNDKGKTKWLDIGYYGTLERAVEGAYNNFVKDKFTKTAIELKEAIEFMRETREIFRKAFEGLEDEY
;
A
#
# COMPACT_ATOMS: atom_id res chain seq x y z
N MET A 1 -2.91 6.15 12.52
CA MET A 1 -2.85 5.39 11.25
C MET A 1 -1.73 5.95 10.39
N ILE A 2 -0.96 5.09 9.75
CA ILE A 2 0.19 5.48 8.95
C ILE A 2 -0.19 5.47 7.48
N HIS A 3 -0.02 6.59 6.79
CA HIS A 3 -0.24 6.67 5.34
C HIS A 3 1.00 6.13 4.63
N ILE A 4 0.81 5.11 3.80
CA ILE A 4 1.92 4.49 3.06
C ILE A 4 2.08 5.16 1.70
N TYR A 5 1.09 5.03 0.84
CA TYR A 5 1.10 5.62 -0.50
C TYR A 5 -0.29 5.50 -1.10
N GLY A 6 -0.74 6.57 -1.79
CA GLY A 6 -2.05 6.56 -2.43
C GLY A 6 -3.18 6.28 -1.46
N LYS A 7 -3.92 5.21 -1.70
CA LYS A 7 -5.05 4.80 -0.87
C LYS A 7 -4.67 3.80 0.22
N TYR A 8 -3.38 3.48 0.37
CA TYR A 8 -2.92 2.45 1.30
C TYR A 8 -2.43 3.04 2.60
N TYR A 9 -2.88 2.44 3.70
CA TYR A 9 -2.59 2.87 5.06
C TYR A 9 -2.27 1.65 5.92
N ALA A 10 -1.53 1.85 6.99
CA ALA A 10 -1.29 0.81 7.98
C ALA A 10 -1.76 1.29 9.34
N LYS A 11 -2.42 0.40 10.06
CA LYS A 11 -2.87 0.65 11.43
C LYS A 11 -2.17 -0.34 12.36
N ALA A 12 -1.50 0.17 13.39
CA ALA A 12 -0.88 -0.67 14.39
C ALA A 12 -1.95 -1.32 15.27
N TYR A 13 -1.74 -2.58 15.63
CA TYR A 13 -2.59 -3.27 16.57
C TYR A 13 -1.72 -4.19 17.45
N GLU A 14 -2.34 -4.93 18.38
CA GLU A 14 -1.64 -5.73 19.38
C GLU A 14 -0.59 -6.67 18.82
N HIS A 15 -0.83 -7.27 17.65
CA HIS A 15 0.05 -8.30 17.07
C HIS A 15 0.84 -7.82 15.85
N GLY A 16 0.79 -6.54 15.53
CA GLY A 16 1.52 -6.01 14.37
C GLY A 16 0.77 -4.89 13.68
N TYR A 17 0.56 -5.06 12.37
CA TYR A 17 -0.04 -4.02 11.52
C TYR A 17 -1.12 -4.59 10.62
N ILE A 18 -2.17 -3.82 10.43
CA ILE A 18 -3.23 -4.11 9.47
C ILE A 18 -3.02 -3.20 8.28
N LEU A 19 -2.82 -3.78 7.10
CA LEU A 19 -2.79 -3.00 5.86
C LEU A 19 -4.22 -2.75 5.43
N MET A 20 -4.54 -1.48 5.22
CA MET A 20 -5.89 -1.05 4.87
C MET A 20 -5.88 -0.21 3.60
N LYS A 21 -6.98 -0.25 2.87
CA LYS A 21 -7.17 0.56 1.68
C LYS A 21 -8.39 1.44 1.87
N ASP A 22 -8.26 2.73 1.53
CA ASP A 22 -9.38 3.65 1.45
C ASP A 22 -10.23 3.25 0.25
N ASN A 23 -11.43 2.76 0.49
CA ASN A 23 -12.36 2.29 -0.54
C ASN A 23 -13.51 3.27 -0.79
N GLY A 24 -13.27 4.56 -0.56
CA GLY A 24 -14.25 5.61 -0.80
C GLY A 24 -15.00 6.02 0.46
N ARG A 25 -16.16 6.63 0.26
CA ARG A 25 -17.00 7.11 1.35
C ARG A 25 -18.32 6.36 1.41
N ASN A 26 -18.86 6.18 2.61
CA ASN A 26 -20.20 5.62 2.77
C ASN A 26 -21.25 6.74 2.69
N ASP A 27 -22.54 6.40 2.85
CA ASP A 27 -23.65 7.34 2.76
C ASP A 27 -23.57 8.46 3.78
N LYS A 28 -22.84 8.25 4.87
CA LYS A 28 -22.63 9.23 5.94
C LYS A 28 -21.38 10.07 5.77
N GLY A 29 -20.69 9.92 4.64
CA GLY A 29 -19.45 10.65 4.34
C GLY A 29 -18.22 10.12 5.04
N LYS A 30 -18.29 8.98 5.72
CA LYS A 30 -17.15 8.35 6.39
C LYS A 30 -16.40 7.43 5.47
N THR A 31 -15.08 7.36 5.66
CA THR A 31 -14.22 6.47 4.87
C THR A 31 -14.61 5.01 5.06
N LYS A 32 -14.78 4.32 3.94
CA LYS A 32 -14.93 2.87 3.94
C LYS A 32 -13.54 2.25 3.88
N TRP A 33 -13.16 1.52 4.91
CA TRP A 33 -11.87 0.85 4.96
C TRP A 33 -11.99 -0.59 4.53
N LEU A 34 -11.07 -1.04 3.69
CA LEU A 34 -10.95 -2.42 3.30
C LEU A 34 -9.67 -2.98 3.90
N ASP A 35 -9.79 -4.01 4.74
CA ASP A 35 -8.63 -4.69 5.31
C ASP A 35 -8.02 -5.60 4.24
N ILE A 36 -6.76 -5.35 3.89
CA ILE A 36 -6.05 -6.10 2.86
C ILE A 36 -5.33 -7.30 3.47
N GLY A 37 -4.71 -7.10 4.63
CA GLY A 37 -3.97 -8.18 5.28
C GLY A 37 -3.40 -7.76 6.61
N TYR A 38 -2.83 -8.74 7.30
CA TYR A 38 -2.23 -8.58 8.62
C TYR A 38 -0.76 -8.93 8.53
N TYR A 39 0.10 -8.07 9.08
CA TYR A 39 1.55 -8.20 8.95
C TYR A 39 2.21 -8.01 10.30
N GLY A 40 3.28 -8.76 10.56
CA GLY A 40 4.00 -8.68 11.82
C GLY A 40 4.89 -7.44 11.95
N THR A 41 5.27 -6.84 10.83
CA THR A 41 6.15 -5.67 10.80
C THR A 41 5.62 -4.62 9.84
N LEU A 42 6.01 -3.37 10.05
CA LEU A 42 5.66 -2.27 9.14
C LEU A 42 6.27 -2.50 7.76
N GLU A 43 7.50 -3.01 7.70
CA GLU A 43 8.15 -3.33 6.42
C GLU A 43 7.32 -4.28 5.57
N ARG A 44 6.78 -5.33 6.18
CA ARG A 44 5.95 -6.30 5.47
C ARG A 44 4.63 -5.69 5.03
N ALA A 45 4.05 -4.80 5.83
CA ALA A 45 2.84 -4.07 5.44
C ALA A 45 3.11 -3.18 4.21
N VAL A 46 4.26 -2.51 4.16
CA VAL A 46 4.66 -1.67 3.02
C VAL A 46 4.86 -2.53 1.77
N GLU A 47 5.51 -3.70 1.90
CA GLU A 47 5.64 -4.65 0.79
C GLU A 47 4.27 -5.12 0.29
N GLY A 48 3.36 -5.39 1.22
CA GLY A 48 1.98 -5.78 0.89
C GLY A 48 1.27 -4.68 0.12
N ALA A 49 1.44 -3.42 0.52
CA ALA A 49 0.87 -2.28 -0.19
C ALA A 49 1.43 -2.18 -1.62
N TYR A 50 2.75 -2.32 -1.78
CA TYR A 50 3.38 -2.30 -3.09
C TYR A 50 2.81 -3.41 -3.99
N ASN A 51 2.75 -4.64 -3.48
CA ASN A 51 2.25 -5.77 -4.24
C ASN A 51 0.79 -5.57 -4.67
N ASN A 52 -0.03 -5.05 -3.79
CA ASN A 52 -1.44 -4.79 -4.10
C ASN A 52 -1.61 -3.65 -5.09
N PHE A 53 -0.80 -2.60 -4.97
CA PHE A 53 -0.83 -1.48 -5.91
C PHE A 53 -0.46 -1.92 -7.32
N VAL A 54 0.60 -2.71 -7.47
CA VAL A 54 1.05 -3.24 -8.76
C VAL A 54 0.00 -4.18 -9.35
N LYS A 55 -0.53 -5.09 -8.54
CA LYS A 55 -1.55 -6.04 -8.97
C LYS A 55 -2.81 -5.34 -9.46
N ASP A 56 -3.24 -4.30 -8.74
CA ASP A 56 -4.41 -3.52 -9.11
C ASP A 56 -4.22 -2.84 -10.47
N LYS A 57 -3.04 -2.27 -10.69
CA LYS A 57 -2.68 -1.66 -11.98
C LYS A 57 -2.76 -2.68 -13.12
N PHE A 58 -2.17 -3.86 -12.94
CA PHE A 58 -2.13 -4.89 -13.98
C PHE A 58 -3.50 -5.53 -14.23
N THR A 59 -4.37 -5.53 -13.24
CA THR A 59 -5.72 -6.04 -13.38
C THR A 59 -6.58 -5.11 -14.24
N LYS A 60 -6.36 -3.81 -14.13
CA LYS A 60 -7.16 -2.78 -14.82
C LYS A 60 -6.63 -2.42 -16.21
N THR A 61 -5.37 -2.69 -16.50
CA THR A 61 -4.71 -2.22 -17.70
C THR A 61 -3.92 -3.34 -18.35
N ALA A 62 -4.19 -3.59 -19.64
CA ALA A 62 -3.35 -4.50 -20.43
C ALA A 62 -2.07 -3.75 -20.81
N ILE A 63 -0.91 -4.24 -20.39
CA ILE A 63 0.38 -3.63 -20.72
C ILE A 63 1.37 -4.71 -21.15
N GLU A 64 2.35 -4.31 -21.92
CA GLU A 64 3.43 -5.20 -22.35
C GLU A 64 4.39 -5.46 -21.20
N LEU A 65 5.09 -6.60 -21.26
CA LEU A 65 6.03 -7.00 -20.21
C LEU A 65 7.09 -5.94 -19.91
N LYS A 66 7.62 -5.30 -20.95
CA LYS A 66 8.62 -4.26 -20.79
C LYS A 66 8.08 -3.09 -19.96
N GLU A 67 6.87 -2.63 -20.28
CA GLU A 67 6.20 -1.56 -19.56
C GLU A 67 5.88 -1.98 -18.11
N ALA A 68 5.48 -3.23 -17.92
CA ALA A 68 5.20 -3.78 -16.59
C ALA A 68 6.46 -3.72 -15.72
N ILE A 69 7.61 -4.13 -16.26
CA ILE A 69 8.88 -4.11 -15.54
C ILE A 69 9.28 -2.69 -15.16
N GLU A 70 9.15 -1.75 -16.09
CA GLU A 70 9.46 -0.34 -15.82
C GLU A 70 8.54 0.23 -14.75
N PHE A 71 7.25 -0.04 -14.83
CA PHE A 71 6.27 0.40 -13.84
C PHE A 71 6.60 -0.16 -12.44
N MET A 72 6.91 -1.44 -12.36
CA MET A 72 7.25 -2.08 -11.08
C MET A 72 8.53 -1.47 -10.47
N ARG A 73 9.51 -1.18 -11.31
CA ARG A 73 10.79 -0.60 -10.87
C ARG A 73 10.57 0.80 -10.29
N GLU A 74 9.82 1.64 -10.99
CA GLU A 74 9.51 3.01 -10.55
C GLU A 74 8.67 2.99 -9.28
N THR A 75 7.66 2.14 -9.23
CA THR A 75 6.75 2.03 -8.08
C THR A 75 7.50 1.53 -6.85
N ARG A 76 8.37 0.55 -7.02
CA ARG A 76 9.20 0.03 -5.91
C ARG A 76 10.05 1.14 -5.30
N GLU A 77 10.63 1.99 -6.14
CA GLU A 77 11.46 3.11 -5.68
C GLU A 77 10.64 4.10 -4.85
N ILE A 78 9.43 4.41 -5.29
CA ILE A 78 8.51 5.29 -4.55
C ILE A 78 8.21 4.72 -3.17
N PHE A 79 7.86 3.44 -3.09
CA PHE A 79 7.55 2.79 -1.82
C PHE A 79 8.76 2.68 -0.91
N ARG A 80 9.94 2.43 -1.49
CA ARG A 80 11.21 2.38 -0.73
C ARG A 80 11.50 3.72 -0.07
N LYS A 81 11.33 4.81 -0.79
CA LYS A 81 11.54 6.16 -0.25
C LYS A 81 10.53 6.50 0.84
N ALA A 82 9.29 6.12 0.65
CA ALA A 82 8.26 6.33 1.67
C ALA A 82 8.60 5.57 2.96
N PHE A 83 9.08 4.32 2.84
CA PHE A 83 9.50 3.53 3.99
C PHE A 83 10.71 4.14 4.69
N GLU A 84 11.71 4.59 3.95
CA GLU A 84 12.89 5.26 4.52
C GLU A 84 12.49 6.50 5.32
N GLY A 85 11.54 7.29 4.81
CA GLY A 85 11.01 8.44 5.51
C GLY A 85 10.34 8.07 6.83
N LEU A 86 9.66 6.93 6.88
CA LEU A 86 9.04 6.42 8.11
C LEU A 86 10.10 5.97 9.12
N GLU A 87 11.17 5.33 8.66
CA GLU A 87 12.27 4.91 9.52
C GLU A 87 12.98 6.09 10.16
N ASP A 88 13.16 7.16 9.43
CA ASP A 88 13.85 8.37 9.91
C ASP A 88 13.08 9.08 11.04
N GLU A 89 11.80 8.78 11.20
CA GLU A 89 10.96 9.34 12.27
C GLU A 89 11.11 8.59 13.60
N TYR A 90 11.79 7.46 13.59
CA TYR A 90 12.05 6.66 14.79
C TYR A 90 13.50 6.86 15.24
#